data_2d9c9e24afd773124f43ac905c8faf88
#
_entry.id   2d9c9e24afd773124f43ac905c8faf88
#
_cell.length_a   1.000
_cell.length_b   1.000
_cell.length_c   1.000
_cell.angle_alpha   90.00
_cell.angle_beta   90.00
_cell.angle_gamma   90.00
#
_symmetry.space_group_name_H-M   'P 1'
#
loop_
_entity.id
_entity.type
_entity.pdbx_description
1 polymer ?
#
loop_
_entity_poly.entity_id
_entity_poly.type
_entity_poly.pdbx_seq_one_letter_code
_entity_poly.pdbx_strand_id
1 'polypeptide(L)'
;MALTETKTIDQITITENGTILYREATRILKDGEQIAQTYHRSSLAPASDLTDVPANVVAIANAAWTADVVTAYQEQVAKVGA
;
A
#
# COMPACT_ATOMS: atom_id res chain seq x y z
N MET A 1 -10.80 31.83 -2.18
CA MET A 1 -11.24 30.45 -2.00
C MET A 1 -10.06 29.51 -2.29
N ALA A 2 -9.59 28.81 -1.29
CA ALA A 2 -8.45 27.91 -1.44
C ALA A 2 -8.90 26.46 -1.29
N LEU A 3 -8.68 25.66 -2.33
CA LEU A 3 -8.89 24.22 -2.28
C LEU A 3 -7.53 23.54 -2.14
N THR A 4 -7.44 22.64 -1.18
CA THR A 4 -6.21 21.89 -0.93
C THR A 4 -6.54 20.41 -1.00
N GLU A 5 -5.72 19.65 -1.68
CA GLU A 5 -5.84 18.21 -1.73
C GLU A 5 -4.70 17.59 -0.93
N THR A 6 -5.04 16.70 0.00
CA THR A 6 -4.04 15.96 0.75
C THR A 6 -4.25 14.47 0.54
N LYS A 7 -3.15 13.75 0.42
CA LYS A 7 -3.17 12.29 0.28
C LYS A 7 -2.36 11.69 1.42
N THR A 8 -2.98 10.75 2.10
CA THR A 8 -2.37 10.09 3.27
C THR A 8 -2.68 8.61 3.22
N ILE A 9 -1.68 7.80 3.54
CA ILE A 9 -1.92 6.38 3.73
C ILE A 9 -2.44 6.21 5.16
N ASP A 10 -3.72 5.89 5.30
CA ASP A 10 -4.36 5.83 6.61
C ASP A 10 -4.50 4.41 7.16
N GLN A 11 -4.21 3.40 6.35
CA GLN A 11 -4.27 2.02 6.79
C GLN A 11 -3.30 1.18 5.99
N ILE A 12 -2.52 0.35 6.68
CA ILE A 12 -1.61 -0.60 6.05
C ILE A 12 -1.82 -1.94 6.74
N THR A 13 -2.06 -2.99 5.96
CA THR A 13 -2.24 -4.34 6.48
C THR A 13 -1.24 -5.26 5.80
N ILE A 14 -0.59 -6.11 6.59
CA ILE A 14 0.34 -7.10 6.08
C ILE A 14 -0.28 -8.46 6.33
N THR A 15 -0.47 -9.24 5.26
CA THR A 15 -1.05 -10.57 5.38
C THR A 15 0.01 -11.59 5.76
N GLU A 16 -0.46 -12.78 6.11
CA GLU A 16 0.42 -13.88 6.53
C GLU A 16 1.48 -14.23 5.48
N ASN A 17 1.11 -14.15 4.20
CA ASN A 17 2.04 -14.46 3.12
C ASN A 17 2.88 -13.28 2.65
N GLY A 18 2.81 -12.15 3.35
CA GLY A 18 3.63 -10.98 3.06
C GLY A 18 3.01 -9.98 2.10
N THR A 19 1.78 -10.22 1.65
CA THR A 19 1.10 -9.27 0.79
C THR A 19 0.74 -8.02 1.60
N ILE A 20 1.02 -6.85 1.03
CA ILE A 20 0.75 -5.58 1.69
C ILE A 20 -0.50 -4.96 1.07
N LEU A 21 -1.47 -4.67 1.91
CA LEU A 21 -2.69 -3.98 1.52
C LEU A 21 -2.65 -2.60 2.14
N TYR A 22 -2.83 -1.56 1.34
CA TYR A 22 -2.83 -0.21 1.89
C TYR A 22 -3.98 0.60 1.30
N ARG A 23 -4.42 1.58 2.08
CA ARG A 23 -5.51 2.47 1.70
C ARG A 23 -4.99 3.90 1.69
N GLU A 24 -5.19 4.58 0.57
CA GLU A 24 -4.86 6.00 0.44
C GLU A 24 -6.14 6.81 0.60
N ALA A 25 -6.13 7.72 1.55
CA ALA A 25 -7.23 8.66 1.76
C ALA A 25 -6.88 9.97 1.06
N THR A 26 -7.72 10.39 0.14
CA THR A 26 -7.60 11.70 -0.51
C THR A 26 -8.65 12.61 0.11
N ARG A 27 -8.20 13.70 0.69
CA ARG A 27 -9.08 14.67 1.34
C ARG A 27 -9.00 16.00 0.63
N ILE A 28 -10.16 16.59 0.38
CA ILE A 28 -10.27 17.90 -0.23
C ILE A 28 -10.69 18.87 0.86
N LEU A 29 -9.89 19.91 1.02
CA LEU A 29 -10.11 20.94 2.03
C LEU A 29 -10.41 22.26 1.34
N LYS A 30 -11.42 22.96 1.83
CA LYS A 30 -11.75 24.30 1.38
C LYS A 30 -11.60 25.25 2.55
N ASP A 31 -10.63 26.18 2.43
CA ASP A 31 -10.32 27.15 3.49
C ASP A 31 -10.03 26.46 4.83
N GLY A 32 -9.36 25.29 4.80
CA GLY A 32 -9.02 24.52 5.98
C GLY A 32 -10.10 23.56 6.46
N GLU A 33 -11.27 23.55 5.82
CA GLU A 33 -12.36 22.68 6.20
C GLU A 33 -12.46 21.50 5.21
N GLN A 34 -12.53 20.29 5.72
CA GLN A 34 -12.66 19.11 4.86
C GLN A 34 -14.07 19.04 4.27
N ILE A 35 -14.15 19.07 2.95
CA ILE A 35 -15.43 19.03 2.24
C ILE A 35 -15.68 17.73 1.48
N ALA A 36 -14.63 16.94 1.25
CA ALA A 36 -14.77 15.66 0.55
C ALA A 36 -13.65 14.72 0.96
N GLN A 37 -13.91 13.44 0.85
CA GLN A 37 -12.92 12.40 1.14
C GLN A 37 -13.20 11.18 0.28
N THR A 38 -12.15 10.63 -0.32
CA THR A 38 -12.24 9.40 -1.10
C THR A 38 -11.14 8.45 -0.65
N TYR A 39 -11.37 7.16 -0.88
CA TYR A 39 -10.39 6.13 -0.54
C TYR A 39 -10.01 5.34 -1.78
N HIS A 40 -8.75 5.00 -1.86
CA HIS A 40 -8.23 4.11 -2.90
C HIS A 40 -7.43 3.01 -2.24
N ARG A 41 -7.80 1.78 -2.49
CA ARG A 41 -7.13 0.61 -1.92
C ARG A 41 -6.23 -0.04 -2.96
N SER A 42 -5.06 -0.46 -2.52
CA SER A 42 -4.08 -1.11 -3.38
C SER A 42 -3.48 -2.30 -2.65
N SER A 43 -2.93 -3.23 -3.43
CA SER A 43 -2.24 -4.37 -2.86
C SER A 43 -0.90 -4.59 -3.56
N LEU A 44 0.07 -5.10 -2.79
CA LEU A 44 1.42 -5.38 -3.28
C LEU A 44 1.79 -6.81 -2.87
N ALA A 45 2.04 -7.67 -3.84
CA ALA A 45 2.58 -8.99 -3.56
C ALA A 45 4.06 -8.89 -3.21
N PRO A 46 4.63 -9.86 -2.44
CA PRO A 46 6.05 -9.85 -2.14
C PRO A 46 6.91 -9.73 -3.41
N ALA A 47 7.94 -8.89 -3.34
CA ALA A 47 8.86 -8.61 -4.44
C ALA A 47 8.21 -7.85 -5.62
N SER A 48 7.05 -7.23 -5.42
CA SER A 48 6.44 -6.38 -6.44
C SER A 48 7.27 -5.12 -6.67
N ASP A 49 7.08 -4.52 -7.84
CA ASP A 49 7.70 -3.25 -8.17
C ASP A 49 7.17 -2.16 -7.23
N LEU A 50 8.08 -1.43 -6.60
CA LEU A 50 7.73 -0.36 -5.68
C LEU A 50 7.83 1.03 -6.29
N THR A 51 7.90 1.11 -7.62
CA THR A 51 7.84 2.38 -8.34
C THR A 51 6.48 3.02 -8.09
N ASP A 52 6.46 4.30 -7.82
CA ASP A 52 5.23 5.08 -7.54
C ASP A 52 4.50 4.66 -6.25
N VAL A 53 5.12 3.86 -5.40
CA VAL A 53 4.55 3.49 -4.11
C VAL A 53 4.95 4.55 -3.07
N PRO A 54 4.04 4.97 -2.18
CA PRO A 54 4.40 5.94 -1.12
C PRO A 54 5.57 5.45 -0.27
N ALA A 55 6.42 6.40 0.15
CA ALA A 55 7.67 6.07 0.84
C ALA A 55 7.45 5.26 2.13
N ASN A 56 6.40 5.56 2.89
CA ASN A 56 6.12 4.82 4.11
C ASN A 56 5.72 3.37 3.83
N VAL A 57 5.02 3.13 2.73
CA VAL A 57 4.68 1.76 2.31
C VAL A 57 5.92 1.02 1.83
N VAL A 58 6.81 1.71 1.10
CA VAL A 58 8.07 1.12 0.64
C VAL A 58 8.91 0.68 1.84
N ALA A 59 9.02 1.51 2.86
CA ALA A 59 9.79 1.18 4.07
C ALA A 59 9.22 -0.06 4.76
N ILE A 60 7.90 -0.17 4.86
CA ILE A 60 7.25 -1.32 5.46
C ILE A 60 7.45 -2.57 4.60
N ALA A 61 7.36 -2.43 3.28
CA ALA A 61 7.58 -3.54 2.36
C ALA A 61 9.00 -4.09 2.49
N ASN A 62 10.00 -3.22 2.58
CA ASN A 62 11.38 -3.64 2.75
C ASN A 62 11.60 -4.39 4.07
N ALA A 63 10.87 -4.00 5.12
CA ALA A 63 10.94 -4.68 6.40
C ALA A 63 10.20 -6.02 6.39
N ALA A 64 9.04 -6.08 5.71
CA ALA A 64 8.19 -7.26 5.69
C ALA A 64 8.68 -8.32 4.69
N TRP A 65 9.26 -7.91 3.58
CA TRP A 65 9.66 -8.81 2.50
C TRP A 65 11.10 -9.30 2.70
N THR A 66 11.27 -10.17 3.68
CA THR A 66 12.54 -10.85 3.87
C THR A 66 12.73 -11.90 2.76
N ALA A 67 13.96 -12.41 2.63
CA ALA A 67 14.25 -13.44 1.63
C ALA A 67 13.34 -14.67 1.83
N ASP A 68 13.08 -15.05 3.07
CA ASP A 68 12.23 -16.20 3.38
C ASP A 68 10.78 -15.95 2.95
N VAL A 69 10.26 -14.76 3.19
CA VAL A 69 8.88 -14.39 2.81
C VAL A 69 8.73 -14.40 1.28
N VAL A 70 9.67 -13.82 0.56
CA VAL A 70 9.65 -13.78 -0.90
C VAL A 70 9.71 -15.19 -1.47
N THR A 71 10.62 -16.02 -0.95
CA THR A 71 10.76 -17.41 -1.40
C THR A 71 9.50 -18.20 -1.17
N ALA A 72 8.90 -18.10 0.02
CA ALA A 72 7.67 -18.80 0.35
C ALA A 72 6.52 -18.39 -0.56
N TYR A 73 6.41 -17.09 -0.85
CA TYR A 73 5.38 -16.59 -1.76
C TYR A 73 5.57 -17.13 -3.18
N GLN A 74 6.81 -17.10 -3.69
CA GLN A 74 7.11 -17.59 -5.03
C GLN A 74 6.81 -19.09 -5.16
N GLU A 75 7.12 -19.87 -4.13
CA GLU A 75 6.78 -21.29 -4.10
C GLU A 75 5.27 -21.52 -4.12
N GLN A 76 4.53 -20.73 -3.35
CA GLN A 76 3.08 -20.82 -3.30
C GLN A 76 2.45 -20.50 -4.65
N VAL A 77 2.94 -19.46 -5.31
CA VAL A 77 2.43 -19.07 -6.64
C VAL A 77 2.76 -20.15 -7.67
N ALA A 78 3.94 -20.73 -7.61
CA ALA A 78 4.34 -21.81 -8.53
C ALA A 78 3.42 -23.01 -8.39
N LYS A 79 3.02 -23.35 -7.16
CA LYS A 79 2.10 -24.48 -6.92
C LYS A 79 0.70 -24.20 -7.46
N VAL A 80 0.23 -22.95 -7.26
CA VAL A 80 -1.11 -22.56 -7.69
C VAL A 80 -1.17 -22.39 -9.20
N GLY A 81 -0.08 -21.92 -9.80
CA GLY A 81 -0.01 -21.68 -11.24
C GLY A 81 0.30 -22.92 -12.07
N ALA A 82 0.55 -24.03 -11.42
CA ALA A 82 0.90 -25.27 -12.13
C ALA A 82 -0.34 -25.97 -12.69
#